data_57b2710377b7633fb025c7a523634b7e
#
_entry.id   57b2710377b7633fb025c7a523634b7e
#
_cell.length_a   1.000
_cell.length_b   1.000
_cell.length_c   1.000
_cell.angle_alpha   90.00
_cell.angle_beta   90.00
_cell.angle_gamma   90.00
#
_symmetry.space_group_name_H-M   'P 1'
#
loop_
_entity.id
_entity.type
_entity.pdbx_description
1 polymer ?
#
loop_
_entity_poly.entity_id
_entity_poly.type
_entity_poly.pdbx_seq_one_letter_code
_entity_poly.pdbx_strand_id
1 'polypeptide(L)'
;MGTLSYLVYEHDTLRLLAQEYFCPSELSVLSPLLEQHPYFCPYEHLYACYYYSSTLHEAIERARHLLLKAAEEGKWDQEIRPIRDALSRTRIKLRSLGLDVLTLHQMGYLLHCNVA
;
A
#
# COMPACT_ATOMS: atom_id res chain seq x y z
N MET A 1 -4.26 3.98 -23.32
CA MET A 1 -4.27 3.35 -22.01
C MET A 1 -3.02 3.71 -21.24
N GLY A 2 -3.17 3.97 -19.97
CA GLY A 2 -2.04 4.31 -19.12
C GLY A 2 -1.32 3.07 -18.60
N THR A 3 -0.19 3.30 -17.94
CA THR A 3 0.63 2.27 -17.31
C THR A 3 -0.21 1.44 -16.32
N LEU A 4 -1.15 2.05 -15.65
CA LEU A 4 -2.00 1.39 -14.67
C LEU A 4 -2.89 0.32 -15.29
N SER A 5 -3.43 0.57 -16.51
CA SER A 5 -4.21 -0.43 -17.24
C SER A 5 -3.36 -1.63 -17.61
N TYR A 6 -2.11 -1.39 -18.01
CA TYR A 6 -1.16 -2.46 -18.27
C TYR A 6 -0.92 -3.30 -17.03
N LEU A 7 -0.75 -2.67 -15.86
CA LEU A 7 -0.54 -3.37 -14.60
C LEU A 7 -1.70 -4.30 -14.26
N VAL A 8 -2.92 -3.87 -14.52
CA VAL A 8 -4.12 -4.68 -14.26
C VAL A 8 -4.14 -5.93 -15.14
N TYR A 9 -3.84 -5.78 -16.42
CA TYR A 9 -3.87 -6.90 -17.37
C TYR A 9 -2.71 -7.87 -17.19
N GLU A 10 -1.55 -7.37 -16.78
CA GLU A 10 -0.33 -8.17 -16.66
C GLU A 10 -0.04 -8.55 -15.21
N HIS A 11 -1.08 -8.89 -14.47
CA HIS A 11 -0.99 -9.14 -13.03
C HIS A 11 0.10 -10.14 -12.65
N ASP A 12 0.16 -11.30 -13.31
CA ASP A 12 1.15 -12.34 -12.99
C ASP A 12 2.56 -11.92 -13.38
N THR A 13 2.72 -11.35 -14.58
CA THR A 13 4.00 -10.84 -15.06
C THR A 13 4.49 -9.70 -14.17
N LEU A 14 3.58 -8.83 -13.76
CA LEU A 14 3.91 -7.72 -12.88
C LEU A 14 4.39 -8.20 -11.51
N ARG A 15 3.80 -9.27 -11.00
CA ARG A 15 4.21 -9.84 -9.72
C ARG A 15 5.68 -10.29 -9.77
N LEU A 16 6.11 -10.92 -10.85
CA LEU A 16 7.49 -11.33 -11.04
C LEU A 16 8.43 -10.13 -11.15
N LEU A 17 8.05 -9.14 -11.96
CA LEU A 17 8.84 -7.92 -12.14
C LEU A 17 8.94 -7.14 -10.83
N ALA A 18 7.86 -7.08 -10.06
CA ALA A 18 7.83 -6.39 -8.78
C ALA A 18 8.78 -7.05 -7.78
N GLN A 19 8.86 -8.38 -7.76
CA GLN A 19 9.76 -9.10 -6.87
C GLN A 19 11.22 -8.78 -7.13
N GLU A 20 11.58 -8.46 -8.38
CA GLU A 20 12.95 -8.11 -8.74
C GLU A 20 13.27 -6.65 -8.43
N TYR A 21 12.27 -5.76 -8.58
CA TYR A 21 12.48 -4.32 -8.47
C TYR A 21 12.24 -3.78 -7.06
N PHE A 22 11.26 -4.34 -6.35
CA PHE A 22 10.87 -3.87 -5.02
C PHE A 22 11.35 -4.83 -3.95
N CYS A 23 11.85 -4.31 -2.85
CA CYS A 23 12.24 -5.14 -1.71
C CYS A 23 10.99 -5.63 -0.95
N PRO A 24 11.13 -6.64 -0.05
CA PRO A 24 9.97 -7.20 0.64
C PRO A 24 9.11 -6.19 1.38
N SER A 25 9.69 -5.21 2.06
CA SER A 25 8.92 -4.21 2.78
C SER A 25 8.13 -3.31 1.83
N GLU A 26 8.69 -3.01 0.65
CA GLU A 26 8.00 -2.25 -0.39
C GLU A 26 6.86 -3.05 -1.00
N LEU A 27 7.06 -4.35 -1.24
CA LEU A 27 6.01 -5.22 -1.74
C LEU A 27 4.85 -5.33 -0.75
N SER A 28 5.15 -5.30 0.54
CA SER A 28 4.13 -5.38 1.58
C SER A 28 3.17 -4.19 1.57
N VAL A 29 3.60 -3.05 1.05
CA VAL A 29 2.71 -1.88 0.91
C VAL A 29 2.15 -1.76 -0.51
N LEU A 30 2.89 -2.20 -1.52
CA LEU A 30 2.43 -2.15 -2.91
C LEU A 30 1.32 -3.16 -3.19
N SER A 31 1.43 -4.38 -2.68
CA SER A 31 0.45 -5.43 -2.92
C SER A 31 -0.97 -5.03 -2.53
N PRO A 32 -1.22 -4.51 -1.31
CA PRO A 32 -2.58 -4.11 -0.96
C PRO A 32 -3.09 -2.92 -1.77
N LEU A 33 -2.20 -2.02 -2.20
CA LEU A 33 -2.60 -0.92 -3.08
C LEU A 33 -3.09 -1.44 -4.44
N LEU A 34 -2.40 -2.44 -5.00
CA LEU A 34 -2.80 -3.06 -6.25
C LEU A 34 -4.12 -3.82 -6.10
N GLU A 35 -4.29 -4.56 -5.00
CA GLU A 35 -5.51 -5.32 -4.74
C GLU A 35 -6.73 -4.41 -4.63
N GLN A 36 -6.58 -3.25 -4.01
CA GLN A 36 -7.69 -2.32 -3.79
C GLN A 36 -7.96 -1.41 -4.99
N HIS A 37 -7.01 -1.30 -5.91
CA HIS A 37 -7.19 -0.45 -7.07
C HIS A 37 -8.46 -0.82 -7.86
N PRO A 38 -9.30 0.13 -8.30
CA PRO A 38 -9.10 1.59 -8.33
C PRO A 38 -9.56 2.34 -7.07
N TYR A 39 -9.84 1.62 -6.01
CA TYR A 39 -10.30 2.22 -4.76
C TYR A 39 -9.14 2.48 -3.82
N PHE A 40 -9.36 3.32 -2.82
CA PHE A 40 -8.31 3.59 -1.84
C PHE A 40 -8.08 2.37 -0.94
N CYS A 41 -6.84 2.26 -0.45
CA CYS A 41 -6.45 1.22 0.49
C CYS A 41 -6.44 1.82 1.90
N PRO A 42 -7.36 1.40 2.78
CA PRO A 42 -7.40 1.92 4.16
C PRO A 42 -6.13 1.56 4.94
N TYR A 43 -5.85 2.34 5.96
CA TYR A 43 -4.68 2.11 6.83
C TYR A 43 -4.68 0.72 7.43
N GLU A 44 -5.84 0.20 7.84
CA GLU A 44 -5.92 -1.13 8.45
C GLU A 44 -5.56 -2.24 7.46
N HIS A 45 -5.84 -2.07 6.17
CA HIS A 45 -5.42 -3.02 5.14
C HIS A 45 -3.90 -3.01 4.98
N LEU A 46 -3.32 -1.81 4.90
CA LEU A 46 -1.86 -1.67 4.80
C LEU A 46 -1.16 -2.25 6.01
N TYR A 47 -1.67 -1.96 7.19
CA TYR A 47 -1.11 -2.45 8.44
C TYR A 47 -1.17 -3.98 8.52
N ALA A 48 -2.33 -4.55 8.18
CA ALA A 48 -2.51 -6.00 8.20
C ALA A 48 -1.57 -6.70 7.23
N CYS A 49 -1.46 -6.18 6.01
CA CYS A 49 -0.55 -6.75 5.01
C CYS A 49 0.91 -6.62 5.43
N TYR A 50 1.28 -5.47 5.95
CA TYR A 50 2.66 -5.19 6.34
C TYR A 50 3.11 -6.05 7.52
N TYR A 51 2.31 -6.12 8.59
CA TYR A 51 2.70 -6.80 9.82
C TYR A 51 2.24 -8.25 9.90
N TYR A 52 1.11 -8.60 9.28
CA TYR A 52 0.54 -9.96 9.38
C TYR A 52 0.61 -10.72 8.07
N SER A 53 1.06 -10.09 6.99
CA SER A 53 1.10 -10.67 5.64
C SER A 53 -0.25 -11.23 5.22
N SER A 54 -1.34 -10.58 5.63
CA SER A 54 -2.70 -11.05 5.38
C SER A 54 -3.66 -9.88 5.24
N THR A 55 -4.62 -10.01 4.32
CA THR A 55 -5.73 -9.09 4.16
C THR A 55 -7.07 -9.78 4.47
N LEU A 56 -7.01 -10.90 5.19
CA LEU A 56 -8.22 -11.56 5.65
C LEU A 56 -8.92 -10.69 6.71
N HIS A 57 -10.23 -10.90 6.81
CA HIS A 57 -11.07 -10.08 7.70
C HIS A 57 -10.53 -10.02 9.14
N GLU A 58 -10.09 -11.13 9.68
CA GLU A 58 -9.56 -11.20 11.05
C GLU A 58 -8.31 -10.34 11.23
N ALA A 59 -7.41 -10.38 10.25
CA ALA A 59 -6.19 -9.59 10.29
C ALA A 59 -6.49 -8.09 10.20
N ILE A 60 -7.42 -7.72 9.33
CA ILE A 60 -7.85 -6.33 9.17
C ILE A 60 -8.51 -5.81 10.43
N GLU A 61 -9.37 -6.61 11.07
CA GLU A 61 -10.02 -6.21 12.32
C GLU A 61 -9.00 -6.05 13.45
N ARG A 62 -8.01 -6.93 13.52
CA ARG A 62 -6.93 -6.79 14.51
C ARG A 62 -6.14 -5.50 14.26
N ALA A 63 -5.83 -5.21 13.01
CA ALA A 63 -5.13 -3.98 12.65
C ALA A 63 -5.94 -2.74 13.03
N ARG A 64 -7.26 -2.78 12.78
CA ARG A 64 -8.17 -1.68 13.13
C ARG A 64 -8.13 -1.40 14.62
N HIS A 65 -8.22 -2.43 15.44
CA HIS A 65 -8.18 -2.28 16.91
C HIS A 65 -6.85 -1.69 17.38
N LEU A 66 -5.73 -2.19 16.84
CA LEU A 66 -4.41 -1.68 17.21
C LEU A 66 -4.23 -0.22 16.82
N LEU A 67 -4.70 0.15 15.64
CA LEU A 67 -4.60 1.53 15.16
C LEU A 67 -5.49 2.48 15.97
N LEU A 68 -6.69 2.05 16.32
CA LEU A 68 -7.56 2.85 17.17
C LEU A 68 -6.93 3.07 18.56
N LYS A 69 -6.35 2.03 19.12
CA LYS A 69 -5.66 2.12 20.41
C LYS A 69 -4.46 3.06 20.30
N ALA A 70 -3.68 2.94 19.23
CA ALA A 70 -2.54 3.82 19.00
C ALA A 70 -2.97 5.27 18.91
N ALA A 71 -4.07 5.55 18.21
CA ALA A 71 -4.61 6.91 18.09
C ALA A 71 -5.02 7.46 19.45
N GLU A 72 -5.69 6.65 20.27
CA GLU A 72 -6.10 7.04 21.62
C GLU A 72 -4.91 7.34 22.54
N GLU A 73 -3.82 6.59 22.37
CA GLU A 73 -2.61 6.75 23.17
C GLU A 73 -1.63 7.78 22.60
N GLY A 74 -1.97 8.42 21.48
CA GLY A 74 -1.09 9.39 20.83
C GLY A 74 0.12 8.75 20.15
N LYS A 75 0.03 7.48 19.78
CA LYS A 75 1.12 6.70 19.17
C LYS A 75 0.89 6.37 17.72
N TRP A 76 -0.08 7.00 17.08
CA TRP A 76 -0.43 6.73 15.67
C TRP A 76 0.78 6.88 14.75
N ASP A 77 1.48 8.01 14.83
CA ASP A 77 2.63 8.26 13.95
C ASP A 77 3.73 7.22 14.14
N GLN A 78 3.95 6.79 15.37
CA GLN A 78 4.95 5.78 15.68
C GLN A 78 4.59 4.42 15.05
N GLU A 79 3.31 4.04 15.13
CA GLU A 79 2.82 2.77 14.57
C GLU A 79 2.84 2.76 13.04
N ILE A 80 2.53 3.90 12.41
CA ILE A 80 2.42 4.01 10.96
C ILE A 80 3.77 4.31 10.30
N ARG A 81 4.75 4.78 11.04
CA ARG A 81 6.04 5.24 10.48
C ARG A 81 6.71 4.21 9.57
N PRO A 82 6.85 2.91 9.95
CA PRO A 82 7.50 1.93 9.06
C PRO A 82 6.76 1.78 7.74
N ILE A 83 5.42 1.82 7.76
CA ILE A 83 4.59 1.75 6.56
C ILE A 83 4.80 2.99 5.71
N ARG A 84 4.80 4.16 6.34
CA ARG A 84 5.00 5.45 5.67
C ARG A 84 6.38 5.51 5.00
N ASP A 85 7.41 5.00 5.67
CA ASP A 85 8.76 4.95 5.12
C ASP A 85 8.84 4.01 3.92
N ALA A 86 8.21 2.84 4.01
CA ALA A 86 8.14 1.89 2.90
C ALA A 86 7.38 2.49 1.71
N LEU A 87 6.28 3.21 1.97
CA LEU A 87 5.52 3.91 0.94
C LEU A 87 6.36 4.98 0.25
N SER A 88 7.17 5.72 1.00
CA SER A 88 8.04 6.76 0.44
C SER A 88 9.04 6.16 -0.55
N ARG A 89 9.66 5.05 -0.19
CA ARG A 89 10.59 4.35 -1.08
C ARG A 89 9.87 3.79 -2.30
N THR A 90 8.70 3.20 -2.09
CA THR A 90 7.87 2.63 -3.16
C THR A 90 7.45 3.70 -4.16
N ARG A 91 7.06 4.89 -3.68
CA ARG A 91 6.66 6.01 -4.55
C ARG A 91 7.76 6.42 -5.50
N ILE A 92 8.99 6.49 -5.02
CA ILE A 92 10.14 6.87 -5.85
C ILE A 92 10.28 5.91 -7.02
N LYS A 93 10.16 4.62 -6.77
CA LYS A 93 10.26 3.58 -7.79
C LYS A 93 9.05 3.60 -8.73
N LEU A 94 7.85 3.79 -8.20
CA LEU A 94 6.62 3.85 -9.00
C LEU A 94 6.62 5.01 -9.99
N ARG A 95 7.20 6.15 -9.61
CA ARG A 95 7.26 7.32 -10.50
C ARG A 95 8.00 7.02 -11.79
N SER A 96 9.02 6.18 -11.75
CA SER A 96 9.74 5.77 -12.96
C SER A 96 8.87 4.90 -13.88
N LEU A 97 7.80 4.34 -13.35
CA LEU A 97 6.85 3.53 -14.09
C LEU A 97 5.57 4.31 -14.48
N GLY A 98 5.55 5.61 -14.22
CA GLY A 98 4.37 6.44 -14.50
C GLY A 98 3.26 6.31 -13.47
N LEU A 99 3.58 5.82 -12.28
CA LEU A 99 2.62 5.63 -11.20
C LEU A 99 2.99 6.46 -9.99
N ASP A 100 2.03 6.74 -9.13
CA ASP A 100 2.24 7.39 -7.85
C ASP A 100 1.22 6.90 -6.84
N VAL A 101 1.38 7.33 -5.60
CA VAL A 101 0.47 7.03 -4.50
C VAL A 101 -0.05 8.34 -3.96
N LEU A 102 -1.37 8.49 -3.94
CA LEU A 102 -2.02 9.66 -3.36
C LEU A 102 -2.40 9.37 -1.92
N THR A 103 -2.16 10.35 -1.05
CA THR A 103 -2.59 10.27 0.34
C THR A 103 -4.01 10.82 0.45
N LEU A 104 -4.93 10.01 0.98
CA LEU A 104 -6.27 10.45 1.32
C LEU A 104 -6.31 10.69 2.83
N HIS A 105 -6.40 11.92 3.23
CA HIS A 105 -6.29 12.33 4.63
C HIS A 105 -7.21 11.53 5.54
N GLN A 106 -6.66 10.90 6.57
CA GLN A 106 -7.37 10.08 7.56
C GLN A 106 -8.09 8.84 7.00
N MET A 107 -7.92 8.52 5.71
CA MET A 107 -8.59 7.37 5.10
C MET A 107 -7.61 6.29 4.66
N GLY A 108 -6.55 6.66 3.98
CA GLY A 108 -5.60 5.70 3.45
C GLY A 108 -4.86 6.23 2.24
N TYR A 109 -4.55 5.34 1.32
CA TYR A 109 -3.75 5.66 0.14
C TYR A 109 -4.40 5.11 -1.11
N LEU A 110 -4.12 5.74 -2.23
CA LEU A 110 -4.67 5.36 -3.53
C LEU A 110 -3.55 5.26 -4.55
N LEU A 111 -3.47 4.12 -5.23
CA LEU A 111 -2.57 3.96 -6.36
C LEU A 111 -3.11 4.74 -7.55
N HIS A 112 -2.27 5.54 -8.17
CA HIS A 112 -2.68 6.52 -9.17
C HIS A 112 -1.76 6.46 -10.39
N CYS A 113 -2.34 6.52 -11.59
CA CYS A 113 -1.59 6.63 -12.83
C CYS A 113 -1.23 8.10 -13.06
N ASN A 114 0.07 8.37 -13.16
CA ASN A 114 0.59 9.73 -13.29
C ASN A 114 0.78 10.15 -14.76
N VAL A 115 0.24 9.39 -15.68
CA VAL A 115 0.31 9.71 -17.10
C VAL A 115 -0.78 10.71 -17.44
N ALA A 116 -0.37 11.81 -18.05
CA ALA A 116 -1.29 12.84 -18.48
C ALA A 116 -2.18 12.36 -19.65
#